data_4822cd24dc2a522aa1f9b948eef7203f
#
_entry.id   4822cd24dc2a522aa1f9b948eef7203f
#
_cell.length_a   1.000
_cell.length_b   1.000
_cell.length_c   1.000
_cell.angle_alpha   90.00
_cell.angle_beta   90.00
_cell.angle_gamma   90.00
#
_symmetry.space_group_name_H-M   'P 1'
#
loop_
_entity.id
_entity.type
_entity.pdbx_description
1 polymer ?
#
loop_
_entity_poly.entity_id
_entity_poly.type
_entity_poly.pdbx_seq_one_letter_code
_entity_poly.pdbx_strand_id
1 'polypeptide(L)'
;MAKQVKYNVEARDALKRGVDILANAVKVTLGPKGRNVIIDKKFGSPAITKDGVTVAKEIELKDPVENMGAQMVKEVASKTADIAGDGTTTATVLAQAIVTAGIKNVAAGANPMDLKRGIDKAVAAVVENLKKQSQTVGEDNNKIKQVGAISANNDEVIGGLIAEAMSKVGKDGVITVEEAKGTETEVKTVEGMQFDRGYLSPYFVTNTDKMEAELENPYILIYDKKISNMKELLPILEKQVQTGKPLLIIAEDLDGEALATLVVNKIRGSLKVAAVKAPGFGDRRKAMLEDIAILTGGTVISEERGFKLENADLSYLGQAEKVVVDKDNTTIINGSGNADDIKGRVNQIKAQIETTTSDYDKEKLQERLAKLAGGVAVLYVGAASEVEMKEKKDRVDDALHATRAAVEEGIVAGGGVAFIRAIESLNGLKGANEDETTGIQIVKRAIEEPLRQICENAGIEGSIVVQKVKEGQADYGYNARTDSYENLIGAGVIDPTKVSRVALENAASIASMLLTTECVLADEPEEDKGGHGAGMPSMGGGMGGMM
;
A
#
# COMPACT_ATOMS: atom_id res chain seq x y z
N MET A 1 31.33 14.65 0.39
CA MET A 1 31.08 14.76 -1.05
C MET A 1 30.76 16.21 -1.35
N ALA A 2 31.24 16.74 -2.49
CA ALA A 2 30.87 18.07 -2.95
C ALA A 2 29.39 18.08 -3.34
N LYS A 3 28.72 19.23 -3.19
CA LYS A 3 27.31 19.39 -3.57
C LYS A 3 27.21 20.26 -4.82
N GLN A 4 26.51 19.75 -5.81
CA GLN A 4 26.02 20.55 -6.93
C GLN A 4 24.84 21.38 -6.47
N VAL A 5 24.86 22.68 -6.76
CA VAL A 5 23.78 23.60 -6.40
C VAL A 5 23.19 24.17 -7.68
N LYS A 6 21.86 23.98 -7.88
CA LYS A 6 21.11 24.57 -8.99
C LYS A 6 20.05 25.52 -8.44
N TYR A 7 19.81 26.62 -9.14
CA TYR A 7 18.90 27.68 -8.74
C TYR A 7 17.88 28.01 -9.83
N ASN A 8 16.81 28.67 -9.44
CA ASN A 8 15.87 29.33 -10.34
C ASN A 8 15.33 28.38 -11.44
N VAL A 9 15.36 28.86 -12.68
CA VAL A 9 14.83 28.15 -13.85
C VAL A 9 15.55 26.82 -14.08
N GLU A 10 16.85 26.78 -13.91
CA GLU A 10 17.64 25.54 -14.12
C GLU A 10 17.22 24.42 -13.16
N ALA A 11 17.01 24.76 -11.88
CA ALA A 11 16.54 23.82 -10.88
C ALA A 11 15.13 23.31 -11.22
N ARG A 12 14.20 24.23 -11.51
CA ARG A 12 12.80 23.90 -11.84
C ARG A 12 12.67 23.07 -13.11
N ASP A 13 13.43 23.39 -14.16
CA ASP A 13 13.39 22.65 -15.43
C ASP A 13 13.95 21.23 -15.26
N ALA A 14 15.02 21.06 -14.48
CA ALA A 14 15.56 19.74 -14.21
C ALA A 14 14.58 18.88 -13.38
N LEU A 15 14.01 19.44 -12.30
CA LEU A 15 12.98 18.76 -11.52
C LEU A 15 11.78 18.37 -12.40
N LYS A 16 11.31 19.29 -13.26
CA LYS A 16 10.18 19.03 -14.17
C LYS A 16 10.49 17.90 -15.15
N ARG A 17 11.70 17.84 -15.72
CA ARG A 17 12.07 16.72 -16.60
C ARG A 17 11.99 15.39 -15.87
N GLY A 18 12.43 15.32 -14.61
CA GLY A 18 12.30 14.13 -13.78
C GLY A 18 10.83 13.72 -13.55
N VAL A 19 9.98 14.70 -13.21
CA VAL A 19 8.52 14.50 -13.10
C VAL A 19 7.94 13.94 -14.38
N ASP A 20 8.29 14.54 -15.53
CA ASP A 20 7.75 14.14 -16.83
C ASP A 20 8.20 12.73 -17.24
N ILE A 21 9.46 12.37 -17.01
CA ILE A 21 9.98 11.04 -17.34
C ILE A 21 9.22 9.97 -16.56
N LEU A 22 9.07 10.13 -15.24
CA LEU A 22 8.35 9.17 -14.42
C LEU A 22 6.86 9.13 -14.80
N ALA A 23 6.19 10.28 -14.85
CA ALA A 23 4.76 10.34 -15.13
C ALA A 23 4.43 9.78 -16.52
N ASN A 24 5.24 10.03 -17.54
CA ASN A 24 5.04 9.49 -18.87
C ASN A 24 5.18 7.97 -18.94
N ALA A 25 6.04 7.37 -18.11
CA ALA A 25 6.15 5.91 -18.02
C ALA A 25 4.94 5.28 -17.30
N VAL A 26 4.42 5.97 -16.27
CA VAL A 26 3.30 5.46 -15.46
C VAL A 26 1.95 5.65 -16.17
N LYS A 27 1.68 6.81 -16.77
CA LYS A 27 0.36 7.18 -17.33
C LYS A 27 -0.15 6.28 -18.45
N VAL A 28 0.75 5.54 -19.14
CA VAL A 28 0.36 4.60 -20.21
C VAL A 28 -0.46 3.41 -19.69
N THR A 29 -0.45 3.16 -18.39
CA THR A 29 -1.20 2.07 -17.74
C THR A 29 -2.65 2.44 -17.43
N LEU A 30 -3.02 3.74 -17.48
CA LEU A 30 -4.30 4.25 -17.02
C LEU A 30 -5.47 3.82 -17.90
N GLY A 31 -6.54 3.36 -17.25
CA GLY A 31 -7.84 3.09 -17.86
C GLY A 31 -7.95 1.72 -18.56
N PRO A 32 -9.13 1.39 -19.11
CA PRO A 32 -9.43 0.06 -19.65
C PRO A 32 -8.58 -0.33 -20.87
N LYS A 33 -8.08 0.65 -21.62
CA LYS A 33 -7.15 0.46 -22.75
C LYS A 33 -5.70 0.81 -22.40
N GLY A 34 -5.39 0.95 -21.10
CA GLY A 34 -4.04 1.07 -20.59
C GLY A 34 -3.18 -0.14 -20.95
N ARG A 35 -1.87 0.07 -21.08
CA ARG A 35 -0.91 -0.95 -21.56
C ARG A 35 0.04 -1.37 -20.45
N ASN A 36 0.60 -2.57 -20.61
CA ASN A 36 1.62 -3.08 -19.72
C ASN A 36 2.95 -2.32 -19.90
N VAL A 37 3.69 -2.23 -18.81
CA VAL A 37 5.09 -1.81 -18.79
C VAL A 37 5.95 -3.04 -18.50
N ILE A 38 7.05 -3.20 -19.24
CA ILE A 38 8.03 -4.27 -19.02
C ILE A 38 9.19 -3.67 -18.23
N ILE A 39 9.55 -4.32 -17.14
CA ILE A 39 10.60 -3.89 -16.22
C ILE A 39 11.72 -4.93 -16.27
N ASP A 40 12.94 -4.49 -16.57
CA ASP A 40 14.13 -5.33 -16.51
C ASP A 40 14.47 -5.69 -15.06
N LYS A 41 14.81 -6.94 -14.81
CA LYS A 41 15.26 -7.41 -13.50
C LYS A 41 16.69 -7.93 -13.62
N LYS A 42 17.55 -7.53 -12.67
CA LYS A 42 18.96 -7.98 -12.63
C LYS A 42 19.10 -9.49 -12.58
N PHE A 43 18.12 -10.19 -12.03
CA PHE A 43 18.05 -11.64 -11.92
C PHE A 43 16.63 -12.11 -12.24
N GLY A 44 16.50 -13.17 -13.01
CA GLY A 44 15.22 -13.75 -13.40
C GLY A 44 14.64 -13.18 -14.70
N SER A 45 13.36 -13.43 -14.93
CA SER A 45 12.63 -12.91 -16.09
C SER A 45 12.20 -11.46 -15.87
N PRO A 46 12.09 -10.65 -16.97
CA PRO A 46 11.50 -9.32 -16.87
C PRO A 46 10.11 -9.37 -16.25
N ALA A 47 9.81 -8.39 -15.39
CA ALA A 47 8.47 -8.24 -14.83
C ALA A 47 7.56 -7.48 -15.80
N ILE A 48 6.29 -7.88 -15.86
CA ILE A 48 5.26 -7.22 -16.67
C ILE A 48 4.17 -6.76 -15.72
N THR A 49 3.84 -5.47 -15.74
CA THR A 49 2.84 -4.91 -14.84
C THR A 49 2.04 -3.79 -15.48
N LYS A 50 0.83 -3.55 -14.96
CA LYS A 50 0.03 -2.34 -15.19
C LYS A 50 -0.07 -1.47 -13.93
N ASP A 51 0.42 -1.95 -12.79
CA ASP A 51 0.38 -1.18 -11.56
C ASP A 51 1.31 0.03 -11.63
N GLY A 52 0.72 1.22 -11.38
CA GLY A 52 1.44 2.48 -11.48
C GLY A 52 2.51 2.66 -10.40
N VAL A 53 2.29 2.17 -9.19
CA VAL A 53 3.28 2.30 -8.11
C VAL A 53 4.48 1.40 -8.34
N THR A 54 4.28 0.19 -8.85
CA THR A 54 5.36 -0.73 -9.22
C THR A 54 6.24 -0.13 -10.31
N VAL A 55 5.61 0.44 -11.36
CA VAL A 55 6.37 1.16 -12.41
C VAL A 55 7.14 2.34 -11.83
N ALA A 56 6.50 3.16 -10.99
CA ALA A 56 7.14 4.33 -10.40
C ALA A 56 8.33 3.96 -9.50
N LYS A 57 8.25 2.87 -8.75
CA LYS A 57 9.32 2.40 -7.85
C LYS A 57 10.60 2.01 -8.58
N GLU A 58 10.50 1.52 -9.81
CA GLU A 58 11.65 1.05 -10.59
C GLU A 58 12.37 2.18 -11.36
N ILE A 59 11.78 3.39 -11.40
CA ILE A 59 12.39 4.50 -12.13
C ILE A 59 13.46 5.18 -11.28
N GLU A 60 14.69 5.16 -11.80
CA GLU A 60 15.85 5.85 -11.26
C GLU A 60 16.61 6.54 -12.40
N LEU A 61 16.91 7.84 -12.25
CA LEU A 61 17.49 8.65 -13.30
C LEU A 61 18.97 8.95 -13.00
N LYS A 62 19.78 9.05 -14.05
CA LYS A 62 21.23 9.30 -13.93
C LYS A 62 21.54 10.70 -13.42
N ASP A 63 20.82 11.73 -13.89
CA ASP A 63 20.99 13.10 -13.39
C ASP A 63 20.36 13.19 -12.00
N PRO A 64 21.14 13.55 -10.96
CA PRO A 64 20.64 13.53 -9.58
C PRO A 64 19.52 14.55 -9.34
N VAL A 65 19.47 15.67 -10.07
CA VAL A 65 18.42 16.67 -9.91
C VAL A 65 17.13 16.24 -10.62
N GLU A 66 17.25 15.66 -11.82
CA GLU A 66 16.08 15.04 -12.50
C GLU A 66 15.54 13.88 -11.66
N ASN A 67 16.43 13.08 -11.08
CA ASN A 67 16.03 11.99 -10.19
C ASN A 67 15.27 12.49 -8.96
N MET A 68 15.63 13.63 -8.36
CA MET A 68 14.86 14.23 -7.28
C MET A 68 13.42 14.55 -7.73
N GLY A 69 13.24 15.11 -8.92
CA GLY A 69 11.91 15.35 -9.48
C GLY A 69 11.09 14.06 -9.66
N ALA A 70 11.73 13.00 -10.15
CA ALA A 70 11.11 11.68 -10.27
C ALA A 70 10.77 11.10 -8.88
N GLN A 71 11.68 11.17 -7.90
CA GLN A 71 11.44 10.67 -6.54
C GLN A 71 10.26 11.38 -5.84
N MET A 72 10.08 12.69 -6.07
CA MET A 72 8.93 13.41 -5.52
C MET A 72 7.59 12.88 -6.06
N VAL A 73 7.51 12.54 -7.34
CA VAL A 73 6.29 11.93 -7.92
C VAL A 73 6.15 10.46 -7.53
N LYS A 74 7.25 9.73 -7.38
CA LYS A 74 7.24 8.39 -6.80
C LYS A 74 6.62 8.38 -5.41
N GLU A 75 6.92 9.40 -4.59
CA GLU A 75 6.31 9.56 -3.27
C GLU A 75 4.79 9.79 -3.35
N VAL A 76 4.30 10.52 -4.37
CA VAL A 76 2.85 10.66 -4.63
C VAL A 76 2.20 9.29 -4.85
N ALA A 77 2.78 8.47 -5.74
CA ALA A 77 2.26 7.14 -6.04
C ALA A 77 2.29 6.23 -4.80
N SER A 78 3.41 6.21 -4.07
CA SER A 78 3.61 5.37 -2.87
C SER A 78 2.63 5.75 -1.75
N LYS A 79 2.49 7.05 -1.41
CA LYS A 79 1.52 7.49 -0.40
C LYS A 79 0.07 7.21 -0.79
N THR A 80 -0.25 7.29 -2.08
CA THR A 80 -1.60 6.98 -2.54
C THR A 80 -1.88 5.48 -2.40
N ALA A 81 -0.91 4.63 -2.73
CA ALA A 81 -1.00 3.19 -2.48
C ALA A 81 -1.19 2.89 -0.99
N ASP A 82 -0.37 3.50 -0.11
CA ASP A 82 -0.42 3.27 1.34
C ASP A 82 -1.77 3.63 1.97
N ILE A 83 -2.43 4.71 1.51
CA ILE A 83 -3.66 5.24 2.12
C ILE A 83 -4.93 4.65 1.49
N ALA A 84 -4.94 4.54 0.17
CA ALA A 84 -6.12 4.16 -0.61
C ALA A 84 -5.99 2.82 -1.33
N GLY A 85 -4.76 2.28 -1.45
CA GLY A 85 -4.43 1.01 -2.08
C GLY A 85 -4.57 1.00 -3.60
N ASP A 86 -5.12 2.05 -4.19
CA ASP A 86 -5.34 2.20 -5.64
C ASP A 86 -5.24 3.68 -6.02
N GLY A 87 -5.37 4.01 -7.32
CA GLY A 87 -5.33 5.39 -7.84
C GLY A 87 -3.94 5.99 -8.00
N THR A 88 -2.89 5.20 -7.91
CA THR A 88 -1.49 5.62 -8.00
C THR A 88 -1.17 6.28 -9.34
N THR A 89 -1.69 5.74 -10.44
CA THR A 89 -1.55 6.32 -11.79
C THR A 89 -2.32 7.63 -11.92
N THR A 90 -3.54 7.71 -11.39
CA THR A 90 -4.35 8.95 -11.38
C THR A 90 -3.64 10.05 -10.59
N ALA A 91 -3.09 9.74 -9.42
CA ALA A 91 -2.32 10.68 -8.60
C ALA A 91 -1.08 11.21 -9.34
N THR A 92 -0.36 10.33 -10.03
CA THR A 92 0.81 10.68 -10.85
C THR A 92 0.45 11.63 -12.00
N VAL A 93 -0.65 11.35 -12.71
CA VAL A 93 -1.17 12.20 -13.80
C VAL A 93 -1.57 13.59 -13.28
N LEU A 94 -2.29 13.64 -12.15
CA LEU A 94 -2.68 14.89 -11.50
C LEU A 94 -1.45 15.71 -11.04
N ALA A 95 -0.46 15.06 -10.45
CA ALA A 95 0.78 15.72 -10.02
C ALA A 95 1.52 16.33 -11.21
N GLN A 96 1.71 15.58 -12.31
CA GLN A 96 2.32 16.09 -13.54
C GLN A 96 1.55 17.30 -14.09
N ALA A 97 0.23 17.22 -14.12
CA ALA A 97 -0.62 18.31 -14.65
C ALA A 97 -0.47 19.61 -13.83
N ILE A 98 -0.52 19.49 -12.49
CA ILE A 98 -0.38 20.64 -11.58
C ILE A 98 1.03 21.23 -11.69
N VAL A 99 2.07 20.40 -11.67
CA VAL A 99 3.48 20.85 -11.81
C VAL A 99 3.68 21.55 -13.15
N THR A 100 3.20 20.94 -14.24
CA THR A 100 3.39 21.50 -15.59
C THR A 100 2.70 22.85 -15.77
N ALA A 101 1.47 22.99 -15.28
CA ALA A 101 0.75 24.26 -15.34
C ALA A 101 1.36 25.28 -14.35
N GLY A 102 1.71 24.84 -13.16
CA GLY A 102 2.28 25.71 -12.12
C GLY A 102 3.63 26.31 -12.51
N ILE A 103 4.57 25.50 -13.00
CA ILE A 103 5.90 25.98 -13.43
C ILE A 103 5.79 27.04 -14.55
N LYS A 104 4.86 26.88 -15.49
CA LYS A 104 4.61 27.90 -16.52
C LYS A 104 4.22 29.26 -15.92
N ASN A 105 3.36 29.25 -14.89
CA ASN A 105 2.92 30.47 -14.22
C ASN A 105 4.03 31.08 -13.36
N VAL A 106 4.82 30.26 -12.65
CA VAL A 106 6.00 30.73 -11.89
C VAL A 106 7.03 31.36 -12.83
N ALA A 107 7.28 30.75 -13.99
CA ALA A 107 8.17 31.31 -15.01
C ALA A 107 7.64 32.64 -15.61
N ALA A 108 6.32 32.82 -15.64
CA ALA A 108 5.67 34.07 -16.03
C ALA A 108 5.67 35.16 -14.93
N GLY A 109 6.20 34.85 -13.74
CA GLY A 109 6.37 35.81 -12.65
C GLY A 109 5.32 35.73 -11.54
N ALA A 110 4.43 34.73 -11.55
CA ALA A 110 3.48 34.51 -10.47
C ALA A 110 4.19 34.09 -9.17
N ASN A 111 3.69 34.55 -8.03
CA ASN A 111 4.21 34.21 -6.72
C ASN A 111 3.91 32.73 -6.38
N PRO A 112 4.95 31.85 -6.22
CA PRO A 112 4.72 30.44 -5.96
C PRO A 112 3.94 30.16 -4.67
N MET A 113 4.12 30.99 -3.65
CA MET A 113 3.43 30.81 -2.37
C MET A 113 1.93 31.13 -2.46
N ASP A 114 1.57 32.09 -3.29
CA ASP A 114 0.16 32.44 -3.53
C ASP A 114 -0.49 31.43 -4.49
N LEU A 115 0.24 30.94 -5.50
CA LEU A 115 -0.18 29.79 -6.31
C LEU A 115 -0.52 28.59 -5.43
N LYS A 116 0.37 28.26 -4.47
CA LYS A 116 0.15 27.16 -3.51
C LYS A 116 -1.15 27.38 -2.71
N ARG A 117 -1.38 28.58 -2.16
CA ARG A 117 -2.61 28.87 -1.42
C ARG A 117 -3.87 28.67 -2.27
N GLY A 118 -3.80 29.09 -3.54
CA GLY A 118 -4.88 28.87 -4.51
C GLY A 118 -5.12 27.40 -4.81
N ILE A 119 -4.05 26.63 -4.97
CA ILE A 119 -4.11 25.17 -5.15
C ILE A 119 -4.76 24.51 -3.94
N ASP A 120 -4.27 24.80 -2.72
CA ASP A 120 -4.80 24.23 -1.49
C ASP A 120 -6.31 24.52 -1.32
N LYS A 121 -6.74 25.75 -1.62
CA LYS A 121 -8.14 26.17 -1.57
C LYS A 121 -9.02 25.44 -2.60
N ALA A 122 -8.53 25.29 -3.82
CA ALA A 122 -9.23 24.55 -4.87
C ALA A 122 -9.36 23.06 -4.55
N VAL A 123 -8.30 22.43 -4.05
CA VAL A 123 -8.30 21.02 -3.64
C VAL A 123 -9.34 20.79 -2.54
N ALA A 124 -9.39 21.65 -1.52
CA ALA A 124 -10.40 21.53 -0.47
C ALA A 124 -11.84 21.59 -1.02
N ALA A 125 -12.11 22.49 -1.96
CA ALA A 125 -13.43 22.61 -2.60
C ALA A 125 -13.78 21.39 -3.46
N VAL A 126 -12.82 20.85 -4.22
CA VAL A 126 -13.02 19.62 -5.03
C VAL A 126 -13.26 18.42 -4.13
N VAL A 127 -12.48 18.25 -3.05
CA VAL A 127 -12.63 17.15 -2.08
C VAL A 127 -14.02 17.18 -1.43
N GLU A 128 -14.48 18.37 -1.00
CA GLU A 128 -15.83 18.51 -0.45
C GLU A 128 -16.91 18.14 -1.48
N ASN A 129 -16.71 18.51 -2.74
CA ASN A 129 -17.63 18.16 -3.82
C ASN A 129 -17.63 16.66 -4.11
N LEU A 130 -16.46 15.99 -4.15
CA LEU A 130 -16.36 14.53 -4.31
C LEU A 130 -17.12 13.80 -3.20
N LYS A 131 -17.00 14.26 -1.94
CA LYS A 131 -17.76 13.71 -0.82
C LYS A 131 -19.27 13.88 -0.99
N LYS A 132 -19.73 15.00 -1.56
CA LYS A 132 -21.16 15.24 -1.86
C LYS A 132 -21.69 14.36 -3.00
N GLN A 133 -20.84 14.03 -3.97
CA GLN A 133 -21.18 13.11 -5.07
C GLN A 133 -21.22 11.65 -4.62
N SER A 134 -20.54 11.34 -3.52
CA SER A 134 -20.36 9.95 -3.07
C SER A 134 -21.67 9.26 -2.74
N GLN A 135 -21.81 8.04 -3.26
CA GLN A 135 -22.91 7.12 -2.98
C GLN A 135 -22.41 5.98 -2.10
N THR A 136 -23.10 5.72 -0.99
CA THR A 136 -22.76 4.62 -0.08
C THR A 136 -22.90 3.26 -0.78
N VAL A 137 -21.89 2.41 -0.63
CA VAL A 137 -21.93 1.03 -1.14
C VAL A 137 -22.74 0.13 -0.22
N GLY A 138 -22.58 0.30 1.09
CA GLY A 138 -23.28 -0.51 2.09
C GLY A 138 -22.90 -1.99 2.00
N GLU A 139 -23.93 -2.84 1.99
CA GLU A 139 -23.83 -4.31 1.83
C GLU A 139 -24.26 -4.77 0.43
N ASP A 140 -24.29 -3.86 -0.53
CA ASP A 140 -24.67 -4.18 -1.91
C ASP A 140 -23.54 -4.95 -2.61
N ASN A 141 -23.66 -6.27 -2.61
CA ASN A 141 -22.70 -7.17 -3.25
C ASN A 141 -22.50 -6.87 -4.74
N ASN A 142 -23.49 -6.31 -5.44
CA ASN A 142 -23.31 -5.94 -6.85
C ASN A 142 -22.38 -4.74 -7.00
N LYS A 143 -22.51 -3.71 -6.15
CA LYS A 143 -21.61 -2.58 -6.15
C LYS A 143 -20.19 -3.00 -5.74
N ILE A 144 -20.06 -3.87 -4.71
CA ILE A 144 -18.78 -4.45 -4.30
C ILE A 144 -18.13 -5.20 -5.47
N LYS A 145 -18.89 -6.07 -6.15
CA LYS A 145 -18.43 -6.79 -7.34
C LYS A 145 -17.97 -5.82 -8.45
N GLN A 146 -18.73 -4.76 -8.71
CA GLN A 146 -18.39 -3.78 -9.75
C GLN A 146 -17.11 -3.03 -9.44
N VAL A 147 -16.92 -2.55 -8.20
CA VAL A 147 -15.66 -1.91 -7.77
C VAL A 147 -14.48 -2.86 -7.95
N GLY A 148 -14.60 -4.08 -7.43
CA GLY A 148 -13.54 -5.09 -7.55
C GLY A 148 -13.22 -5.44 -9.01
N ALA A 149 -14.24 -5.55 -9.85
CA ALA A 149 -14.04 -5.82 -11.27
C ALA A 149 -13.32 -4.67 -11.99
N ILE A 150 -13.73 -3.41 -11.76
CA ILE A 150 -13.12 -2.22 -12.39
C ILE A 150 -11.64 -2.11 -12.00
N SER A 151 -11.33 -2.19 -10.71
CA SER A 151 -9.95 -2.11 -10.22
C SER A 151 -9.11 -3.30 -10.71
N ALA A 152 -9.73 -4.48 -10.89
CA ALA A 152 -9.09 -5.65 -11.51
C ALA A 152 -9.04 -5.60 -13.05
N ASN A 153 -9.01 -4.41 -13.68
CA ASN A 153 -9.02 -4.26 -15.15
C ASN A 153 -10.25 -4.88 -15.86
N ASN A 154 -11.44 -4.73 -15.28
CA ASN A 154 -12.71 -5.30 -15.74
C ASN A 154 -12.77 -6.84 -15.69
N ASP A 155 -12.06 -7.46 -14.76
CA ASP A 155 -12.15 -8.90 -14.49
C ASP A 155 -13.34 -9.18 -13.55
N GLU A 156 -14.46 -9.60 -14.14
CA GLU A 156 -15.68 -9.90 -13.36
C GLU A 156 -15.53 -11.12 -12.45
N VAL A 157 -14.60 -12.02 -12.75
CA VAL A 157 -14.33 -13.20 -11.91
C VAL A 157 -13.68 -12.74 -10.61
N ILE A 158 -12.63 -11.91 -10.70
CA ILE A 158 -11.97 -11.33 -9.53
C ILE A 158 -12.96 -10.51 -8.70
N GLY A 159 -13.74 -9.62 -9.34
CA GLY A 159 -14.76 -8.84 -8.63
C GLY A 159 -15.79 -9.73 -7.90
N GLY A 160 -16.21 -10.83 -8.51
CA GLY A 160 -17.10 -11.80 -7.89
C GLY A 160 -16.50 -12.49 -6.67
N LEU A 161 -15.25 -12.92 -6.76
CA LEU A 161 -14.52 -13.56 -5.65
C LEU A 161 -14.29 -12.61 -4.46
N ILE A 162 -13.99 -11.33 -4.73
CA ILE A 162 -13.86 -10.31 -3.68
C ILE A 162 -15.21 -10.09 -2.97
N ALA A 163 -16.30 -9.95 -3.73
CA ALA A 163 -17.64 -9.79 -3.16
C ALA A 163 -18.04 -11.03 -2.31
N GLU A 164 -17.72 -12.24 -2.78
CA GLU A 164 -17.93 -13.48 -2.02
C GLU A 164 -17.10 -13.49 -0.73
N ALA A 165 -15.81 -13.12 -0.80
CA ALA A 165 -14.94 -13.03 0.37
C ALA A 165 -15.49 -12.05 1.41
N MET A 166 -15.87 -10.83 0.99
CA MET A 166 -16.46 -9.82 1.87
C MET A 166 -17.81 -10.26 2.48
N SER A 167 -18.62 -10.98 1.71
CA SER A 167 -19.88 -11.53 2.24
C SER A 167 -19.66 -12.58 3.34
N LYS A 168 -18.56 -13.36 3.25
CA LYS A 168 -18.23 -14.40 4.23
C LYS A 168 -17.68 -13.84 5.54
N VAL A 169 -16.84 -12.83 5.48
CA VAL A 169 -16.15 -12.29 6.67
C VAL A 169 -16.73 -10.96 7.17
N GLY A 170 -17.64 -10.34 6.42
CA GLY A 170 -18.22 -9.03 6.75
C GLY A 170 -17.31 -7.85 6.37
N LYS A 171 -17.79 -6.62 6.68
CA LYS A 171 -17.09 -5.37 6.28
C LYS A 171 -15.74 -5.19 6.95
N ASP A 172 -15.65 -5.56 8.21
CA ASP A 172 -14.45 -5.44 9.04
C ASP A 172 -13.61 -6.74 9.04
N GLY A 173 -14.04 -7.72 8.23
CA GLY A 173 -13.38 -9.01 8.12
C GLY A 173 -12.05 -8.94 7.39
N VAL A 174 -11.15 -9.83 7.76
CA VAL A 174 -9.82 -9.93 7.17
C VAL A 174 -9.88 -10.75 5.89
N ILE A 175 -9.37 -10.18 4.80
CA ILE A 175 -9.19 -10.87 3.52
C ILE A 175 -7.72 -10.76 3.16
N THR A 176 -7.09 -11.89 2.86
CA THR A 176 -5.69 -11.98 2.40
C THR A 176 -5.63 -12.62 1.02
N VAL A 177 -4.57 -12.31 0.29
CA VAL A 177 -4.34 -12.84 -1.07
C VAL A 177 -3.10 -13.71 -1.06
N GLU A 178 -3.28 -14.99 -1.39
CA GLU A 178 -2.22 -15.99 -1.38
C GLU A 178 -2.10 -16.68 -2.74
N GLU A 179 -0.96 -17.32 -2.97
CA GLU A 179 -0.73 -18.10 -4.18
C GLU A 179 -1.41 -19.47 -4.08
N ALA A 180 -2.18 -19.83 -5.09
CA ALA A 180 -2.74 -21.17 -5.18
C ALA A 180 -1.66 -22.18 -5.62
N LYS A 181 -1.78 -23.41 -5.17
CA LYS A 181 -0.94 -24.51 -5.66
C LYS A 181 -1.29 -24.99 -7.09
N GLY A 182 -2.42 -24.49 -7.62
CA GLY A 182 -2.96 -24.85 -8.92
C GLY A 182 -3.26 -23.64 -9.80
N THR A 183 -3.94 -23.87 -10.92
CA THR A 183 -4.28 -22.81 -11.88
C THR A 183 -5.60 -22.10 -11.58
N GLU A 184 -6.41 -22.64 -10.68
CA GLU A 184 -7.72 -22.10 -10.33
C GLU A 184 -7.62 -21.08 -9.20
N THR A 185 -8.40 -20.00 -9.32
CA THR A 185 -8.52 -18.98 -8.27
C THR A 185 -9.77 -19.27 -7.44
N GLU A 186 -9.64 -19.35 -6.12
CA GLU A 186 -10.73 -19.70 -5.20
C GLU A 186 -10.69 -18.90 -3.90
N VAL A 187 -11.84 -18.81 -3.20
CA VAL A 187 -11.95 -18.19 -1.88
C VAL A 187 -12.23 -19.24 -0.82
N LYS A 188 -11.37 -19.31 0.19
CA LYS A 188 -11.57 -20.15 1.38
C LYS A 188 -11.65 -19.31 2.63
N THR A 189 -12.51 -19.68 3.56
CA THR A 189 -12.49 -19.09 4.91
C THR A 189 -11.77 -20.05 5.83
N VAL A 190 -10.78 -19.54 6.57
CA VAL A 190 -9.95 -20.28 7.50
C VAL A 190 -10.02 -19.66 8.89
N GLU A 191 -9.72 -20.44 9.93
CA GLU A 191 -9.55 -19.92 11.28
C GLU A 191 -8.38 -18.94 11.31
N GLY A 192 -8.60 -17.73 11.84
CA GLY A 192 -7.57 -16.71 11.84
C GLY A 192 -8.04 -15.42 12.48
N MET A 193 -7.12 -14.50 12.71
CA MET A 193 -7.44 -13.17 13.20
C MET A 193 -6.39 -12.15 12.80
N GLN A 194 -6.79 -10.88 12.77
CA GLN A 194 -5.88 -9.75 12.63
C GLN A 194 -5.97 -8.84 13.87
N PHE A 195 -4.84 -8.27 14.26
CA PHE A 195 -4.78 -7.25 15.29
C PHE A 195 -3.82 -6.12 14.91
N ASP A 196 -4.11 -4.93 15.44
CA ASP A 196 -3.47 -3.66 15.15
C ASP A 196 -2.11 -3.49 15.87
N ARG A 197 -1.14 -4.33 15.53
CA ARG A 197 0.27 -4.24 15.93
C ARG A 197 1.15 -4.74 14.82
N GLY A 198 2.02 -3.88 14.31
CA GLY A 198 3.02 -4.23 13.31
C GLY A 198 4.35 -4.65 13.92
N TYR A 199 5.32 -4.90 13.05
CA TYR A 199 6.66 -5.34 13.47
C TYR A 199 7.38 -4.27 14.30
N LEU A 200 8.15 -4.72 15.30
CA LEU A 200 8.96 -3.84 16.15
C LEU A 200 10.19 -3.27 15.44
N SER A 201 10.57 -3.82 14.31
CA SER A 201 11.70 -3.35 13.52
C SER A 201 11.49 -3.68 12.04
N PRO A 202 11.74 -2.72 11.12
CA PRO A 202 11.70 -2.96 9.68
C PRO A 202 12.67 -4.06 9.21
N TYR A 203 13.71 -4.35 10.00
CA TYR A 203 14.66 -5.43 9.70
C TYR A 203 14.05 -6.83 9.80
N PHE A 204 12.85 -6.99 10.36
CA PHE A 204 12.12 -8.27 10.34
C PHE A 204 11.45 -8.55 8.98
N VAL A 205 11.31 -7.56 8.12
CA VAL A 205 10.73 -7.69 6.78
C VAL A 205 11.42 -8.81 5.98
N THR A 206 10.60 -9.64 5.32
CA THR A 206 11.04 -10.71 4.42
C THR A 206 10.67 -10.39 2.97
N ASN A 207 9.55 -9.71 2.77
CA ASN A 207 9.08 -9.22 1.48
C ASN A 207 9.28 -7.70 1.42
N THR A 208 10.36 -7.26 0.78
CA THR A 208 10.72 -5.84 0.69
C THR A 208 9.82 -5.03 -0.23
N ASP A 209 9.16 -5.66 -1.20
CA ASP A 209 8.26 -5.00 -2.14
C ASP A 209 6.98 -4.52 -1.43
N LYS A 210 6.46 -5.36 -0.52
CA LYS A 210 5.27 -5.07 0.30
C LYS A 210 5.61 -4.52 1.69
N MET A 211 6.88 -4.51 2.08
CA MET A 211 7.33 -4.19 3.45
C MET A 211 6.65 -5.06 4.51
N GLU A 212 6.53 -6.35 4.25
CA GLU A 212 5.90 -7.33 5.13
C GLU A 212 6.90 -8.39 5.63
N ALA A 213 6.70 -8.86 6.85
CA ALA A 213 7.34 -10.06 7.38
C ALA A 213 6.38 -11.24 7.22
N GLU A 214 6.61 -12.07 6.23
CA GLU A 214 5.86 -13.29 5.97
C GLU A 214 6.57 -14.48 6.61
N LEU A 215 5.85 -15.23 7.47
CA LEU A 215 6.34 -16.39 8.20
C LEU A 215 5.48 -17.60 7.85
N GLU A 216 6.07 -18.57 7.17
CA GLU A 216 5.41 -19.82 6.78
C GLU A 216 5.55 -20.89 7.87
N ASN A 217 4.43 -21.47 8.29
CA ASN A 217 4.36 -22.49 9.35
C ASN A 217 5.11 -22.09 10.64
N PRO A 218 4.93 -20.84 11.15
CA PRO A 218 5.68 -20.36 12.29
C PRO A 218 5.26 -20.99 13.60
N TYR A 219 6.20 -21.02 14.55
CA TYR A 219 5.87 -21.05 15.96
C TYR A 219 5.49 -19.65 16.44
N ILE A 220 4.59 -19.58 17.44
CA ILE A 220 4.09 -18.31 18.00
C ILE A 220 4.33 -18.34 19.51
N LEU A 221 5.25 -17.51 19.97
CA LEU A 221 5.51 -17.29 21.39
C LEU A 221 4.61 -16.16 21.89
N ILE A 222 3.83 -16.43 22.93
CA ILE A 222 2.89 -15.48 23.52
C ILE A 222 3.30 -15.22 24.98
N TYR A 223 3.73 -13.98 25.26
CA TYR A 223 4.22 -13.59 26.57
C TYR A 223 3.53 -12.32 27.07
N ASP A 224 3.10 -12.31 28.34
CA ASP A 224 2.29 -11.21 28.89
C ASP A 224 3.11 -10.02 29.43
N LYS A 225 4.44 -10.13 29.45
CA LYS A 225 5.35 -9.10 29.94
C LYS A 225 6.30 -8.61 28.87
N LYS A 226 7.06 -7.57 29.23
CA LYS A 226 8.14 -7.02 28.41
C LYS A 226 9.37 -7.94 28.42
N ILE A 227 10.03 -8.06 27.27
CA ILE A 227 11.28 -8.80 27.09
C ILE A 227 12.40 -7.80 26.78
N SER A 228 13.34 -7.62 27.69
CA SER A 228 14.50 -6.74 27.51
C SER A 228 15.82 -7.53 27.56
N ASN A 229 15.84 -8.71 28.19
CA ASN A 229 17.02 -9.51 28.39
C ASN A 229 17.00 -10.75 27.48
N MET A 230 18.04 -10.92 26.69
CA MET A 230 18.16 -12.03 25.74
C MET A 230 18.26 -13.41 26.47
N LYS A 231 18.75 -13.44 27.67
CA LYS A 231 18.90 -14.70 28.43
C LYS A 231 17.59 -15.44 28.68
N GLU A 232 16.49 -14.68 28.81
CA GLU A 232 15.15 -15.25 29.01
C GLU A 232 14.62 -15.97 27.77
N LEU A 233 15.00 -15.48 26.58
CA LEU A 233 14.61 -16.06 25.29
C LEU A 233 15.51 -17.20 24.81
N LEU A 234 16.75 -17.25 25.29
CA LEU A 234 17.78 -18.15 24.76
C LEU A 234 17.33 -19.62 24.72
N PRO A 235 16.72 -20.20 25.81
CA PRO A 235 16.34 -21.61 25.80
C PRO A 235 15.30 -21.96 24.71
N ILE A 236 14.36 -21.04 24.44
CA ILE A 236 13.34 -21.28 23.40
C ILE A 236 13.90 -21.09 22.01
N LEU A 237 14.79 -20.10 21.80
CA LEU A 237 15.44 -19.86 20.54
C LEU A 237 16.35 -21.00 20.10
N GLU A 238 17.12 -21.57 21.02
CA GLU A 238 17.97 -22.73 20.74
C GLU A 238 17.15 -23.93 20.25
N LYS A 239 16.01 -24.20 20.89
CA LYS A 239 15.10 -25.27 20.48
C LYS A 239 14.45 -24.97 19.15
N GLN A 240 14.04 -23.71 18.92
CA GLN A 240 13.40 -23.27 17.67
C GLN A 240 14.36 -23.39 16.47
N VAL A 241 15.62 -22.96 16.61
CA VAL A 241 16.62 -23.06 15.54
C VAL A 241 16.79 -24.50 15.07
N GLN A 242 16.76 -25.48 15.98
CA GLN A 242 16.88 -26.90 15.63
C GLN A 242 15.73 -27.39 14.75
N THR A 243 14.55 -26.76 14.82
CA THR A 243 13.38 -27.12 14.00
C THR A 243 13.42 -26.49 12.60
N GLY A 244 14.16 -25.41 12.41
CA GLY A 244 14.22 -24.62 11.18
C GLY A 244 12.96 -23.80 10.87
N LYS A 245 11.89 -23.90 11.70
CA LYS A 245 10.65 -23.14 11.55
C LYS A 245 10.85 -21.68 11.97
N PRO A 246 10.15 -20.71 11.33
CA PRO A 246 10.15 -19.33 11.80
C PRO A 246 9.50 -19.18 13.19
N LEU A 247 9.80 -18.08 13.88
CA LEU A 247 9.20 -17.73 15.16
C LEU A 247 8.59 -16.33 15.11
N LEU A 248 7.32 -16.21 15.47
CA LEU A 248 6.70 -14.95 15.84
C LEU A 248 6.74 -14.78 17.36
N ILE A 249 7.21 -13.65 17.83
CA ILE A 249 7.19 -13.29 19.26
C ILE A 249 6.13 -12.21 19.47
N ILE A 250 5.12 -12.50 20.30
CA ILE A 250 4.10 -11.56 20.74
C ILE A 250 4.32 -11.31 22.23
N ALA A 251 4.77 -10.11 22.59
CA ALA A 251 5.04 -9.74 23.97
C ALA A 251 4.48 -8.36 24.29
N GLU A 252 4.33 -8.01 25.57
CA GLU A 252 3.92 -6.64 25.95
C GLU A 252 4.79 -5.58 25.27
N ASP A 253 6.09 -5.76 25.30
CA ASP A 253 7.09 -5.02 24.56
C ASP A 253 8.35 -5.88 24.40
N LEU A 254 9.18 -5.55 23.41
CA LEU A 254 10.48 -6.17 23.24
C LEU A 254 11.47 -5.09 22.83
N ASP A 255 12.47 -4.84 23.65
CA ASP A 255 13.43 -3.75 23.44
C ASP A 255 14.86 -4.12 23.88
N GLY A 256 15.71 -3.10 23.90
CA GLY A 256 17.08 -3.18 24.40
C GLY A 256 17.92 -4.26 23.71
N GLU A 257 18.64 -5.04 24.55
CA GLU A 257 19.53 -6.11 24.09
C GLU A 257 18.78 -7.22 23.34
N ALA A 258 17.57 -7.55 23.78
CA ALA A 258 16.79 -8.63 23.18
C ALA A 258 16.41 -8.29 21.74
N LEU A 259 15.86 -7.08 21.48
CA LEU A 259 15.50 -6.65 20.15
C LEU A 259 16.73 -6.56 19.22
N ALA A 260 17.81 -5.93 19.69
CA ALA A 260 19.04 -5.77 18.92
C ALA A 260 19.62 -7.13 18.51
N THR A 261 19.65 -8.10 19.43
CA THR A 261 20.19 -9.43 19.16
C THR A 261 19.33 -10.20 18.17
N LEU A 262 18.00 -10.13 18.27
CA LEU A 262 17.09 -10.76 17.30
C LEU A 262 17.28 -10.17 15.89
N VAL A 263 17.35 -8.84 15.78
CA VAL A 263 17.57 -8.14 14.51
C VAL A 263 18.91 -8.56 13.88
N VAL A 264 20.01 -8.55 14.65
CA VAL A 264 21.34 -8.95 14.14
C VAL A 264 21.34 -10.39 13.64
N ASN A 265 20.74 -11.31 14.38
CA ASN A 265 20.68 -12.73 13.99
C ASN A 265 19.73 -12.95 12.80
N LYS A 266 18.65 -12.17 12.66
CA LYS A 266 17.79 -12.17 11.49
C LYS A 266 18.56 -11.71 10.24
N ILE A 267 19.31 -10.59 10.33
CA ILE A 267 20.12 -10.07 9.21
C ILE A 267 21.20 -11.07 8.81
N ARG A 268 21.82 -11.76 9.75
CA ARG A 268 22.80 -12.83 9.49
C ARG A 268 22.20 -14.12 8.93
N GLY A 269 20.86 -14.22 8.87
CA GLY A 269 20.17 -15.43 8.41
C GLY A 269 20.22 -16.61 9.38
N SER A 270 20.74 -16.42 10.59
CA SER A 270 20.81 -17.47 11.62
C SER A 270 19.48 -17.70 12.34
N LEU A 271 18.59 -16.69 12.38
CA LEU A 271 17.25 -16.79 12.93
C LEU A 271 16.20 -16.34 11.90
N LYS A 272 15.12 -17.09 11.80
CA LYS A 272 13.90 -16.68 11.09
C LYS A 272 12.91 -16.22 12.16
N VAL A 273 12.85 -14.91 12.41
CA VAL A 273 12.09 -14.36 13.53
C VAL A 273 11.45 -13.02 13.14
N ALA A 274 10.26 -12.77 13.68
CA ALA A 274 9.65 -11.45 13.76
C ALA A 274 9.12 -11.24 15.19
N ALA A 275 9.01 -9.98 15.61
CA ALA A 275 8.50 -9.62 16.92
C ALA A 275 7.51 -8.46 16.82
N VAL A 276 6.42 -8.55 17.55
CA VAL A 276 5.33 -7.58 17.61
C VAL A 276 4.90 -7.30 19.04
N LYS A 277 4.32 -6.13 19.30
CA LYS A 277 3.68 -5.85 20.58
C LYS A 277 2.36 -6.58 20.71
N ALA A 278 2.04 -7.01 21.92
CA ALA A 278 0.73 -7.55 22.24
C ALA A 278 -0.36 -6.49 22.04
N PRO A 279 -1.52 -6.87 21.47
CA PRO A 279 -2.64 -5.95 21.27
C PRO A 279 -3.33 -5.59 22.60
N GLY A 280 -3.83 -4.36 22.70
CA GLY A 280 -4.54 -3.87 23.88
C GLY A 280 -3.65 -3.48 25.06
N PHE A 281 -4.29 -3.14 26.17
CA PHE A 281 -3.63 -2.73 27.43
C PHE A 281 -4.35 -3.38 28.62
N GLY A 282 -3.61 -3.60 29.73
CA GLY A 282 -4.15 -4.13 30.97
C GLY A 282 -4.87 -5.47 30.78
N ASP A 283 -6.04 -5.63 31.38
CA ASP A 283 -6.82 -6.87 31.32
C ASP A 283 -7.31 -7.21 29.90
N ARG A 284 -7.54 -6.19 29.06
CA ARG A 284 -7.86 -6.41 27.64
C ARG A 284 -6.70 -7.08 26.89
N ARG A 285 -5.46 -6.66 27.16
CA ARG A 285 -4.28 -7.30 26.57
C ARG A 285 -4.21 -8.77 26.97
N LYS A 286 -4.41 -9.09 28.27
CA LYS A 286 -4.45 -10.47 28.76
C LYS A 286 -5.51 -11.29 28.04
N ALA A 287 -6.72 -10.72 27.88
CA ALA A 287 -7.83 -11.39 27.22
C ALA A 287 -7.55 -11.63 25.70
N MET A 288 -6.91 -10.68 25.01
CA MET A 288 -6.55 -10.83 23.60
C MET A 288 -5.39 -11.83 23.42
N LEU A 289 -4.42 -11.85 24.31
CA LEU A 289 -3.36 -12.89 24.28
C LEU A 289 -3.94 -14.30 24.46
N GLU A 290 -4.96 -14.46 25.32
CA GLU A 290 -5.71 -15.70 25.45
C GLU A 290 -6.45 -16.09 24.17
N ASP A 291 -7.10 -15.14 23.51
CA ASP A 291 -7.79 -15.40 22.25
C ASP A 291 -6.81 -15.86 21.17
N ILE A 292 -5.60 -15.25 21.10
CA ILE A 292 -4.52 -15.66 20.20
C ILE A 292 -4.00 -17.06 20.57
N ALA A 293 -3.84 -17.35 21.85
CA ALA A 293 -3.39 -18.65 22.32
C ALA A 293 -4.37 -19.76 21.95
N ILE A 294 -5.67 -19.53 22.16
CA ILE A 294 -6.72 -20.50 21.80
C ILE A 294 -6.76 -20.70 20.28
N LEU A 295 -6.66 -19.61 19.50
CA LEU A 295 -6.66 -19.67 18.03
C LEU A 295 -5.48 -20.47 17.48
N THR A 296 -4.31 -20.36 18.10
CA THR A 296 -3.06 -20.96 17.61
C THR A 296 -2.69 -22.29 18.29
N GLY A 297 -3.49 -22.71 19.29
CA GLY A 297 -3.21 -23.91 20.08
C GLY A 297 -2.00 -23.74 21.01
N GLY A 298 -1.63 -22.49 21.33
CA GLY A 298 -0.52 -22.17 22.24
C GLY A 298 -0.97 -21.89 23.66
N THR A 299 0.00 -21.49 24.49
CA THR A 299 -0.22 -21.11 25.89
C THR A 299 0.37 -19.74 26.16
N VAL A 300 -0.40 -18.86 26.81
CA VAL A 300 0.13 -17.58 27.29
C VAL A 300 1.11 -17.84 28.44
N ILE A 301 2.35 -17.50 28.18
CA ILE A 301 3.40 -17.56 29.22
C ILE A 301 3.23 -16.36 30.15
N SER A 302 2.86 -16.62 31.40
CA SER A 302 2.57 -15.63 32.42
C SER A 302 3.07 -16.11 33.78
N GLU A 303 3.83 -15.28 34.47
CA GLU A 303 4.27 -15.58 35.82
C GLU A 303 3.12 -15.68 36.81
N GLU A 304 2.03 -14.93 36.58
CA GLU A 304 0.81 -15.03 37.41
C GLU A 304 0.20 -16.43 37.36
N ARG A 305 0.44 -17.16 36.25
CA ARG A 305 -0.02 -18.54 36.03
C ARG A 305 1.05 -19.58 36.37
N GLY A 306 2.19 -19.15 36.88
CA GLY A 306 3.31 -20.03 37.25
C GLY A 306 4.23 -20.39 36.07
N PHE A 307 4.06 -19.82 34.90
CA PHE A 307 4.92 -20.05 33.75
C PHE A 307 6.01 -18.98 33.66
N LYS A 308 7.26 -19.41 33.55
CA LYS A 308 8.41 -18.52 33.32
C LYS A 308 8.93 -18.69 31.88
N LEU A 309 9.35 -17.59 31.25
CA LEU A 309 9.88 -17.62 29.89
C LEU A 309 11.14 -18.49 29.78
N GLU A 310 12.00 -18.47 30.79
CA GLU A 310 13.23 -19.29 30.88
C GLU A 310 12.96 -20.80 30.82
N ASN A 311 11.78 -21.23 31.26
CA ASN A 311 11.38 -22.64 31.31
C ASN A 311 10.43 -23.01 30.16
N ALA A 312 10.23 -22.10 29.20
CA ALA A 312 9.35 -22.35 28.06
C ALA A 312 9.88 -23.48 27.17
N ASP A 313 8.96 -24.28 26.65
CA ASP A 313 9.23 -25.33 25.68
C ASP A 313 8.41 -25.14 24.43
N LEU A 314 8.78 -25.85 23.36
CA LEU A 314 8.04 -25.82 22.06
C LEU A 314 6.56 -26.18 22.21
N SER A 315 6.21 -26.99 23.24
CA SER A 315 4.82 -27.36 23.54
C SER A 315 3.93 -26.18 24.00
N TYR A 316 4.52 -25.07 24.46
CA TYR A 316 3.79 -23.86 24.83
C TYR A 316 3.55 -22.95 23.65
N LEU A 317 4.28 -23.16 22.54
CA LEU A 317 4.19 -22.30 21.36
C LEU A 317 2.94 -22.63 20.55
N GLY A 318 2.20 -21.57 20.19
CA GLY A 318 1.15 -21.68 19.18
C GLY A 318 1.77 -21.95 17.80
N GLN A 319 0.92 -22.34 16.86
CA GLN A 319 1.27 -22.57 15.45
C GLN A 319 0.17 -22.01 14.53
N ALA A 320 0.55 -21.66 13.33
CA ALA A 320 -0.36 -21.27 12.25
C ALA A 320 0.22 -21.73 10.91
N GLU A 321 -0.60 -21.75 9.86
CA GLU A 321 -0.11 -22.01 8.51
C GLU A 321 0.76 -20.86 8.01
N LYS A 322 0.31 -19.61 8.24
CA LYS A 322 1.04 -18.41 7.87
C LYS A 322 0.79 -17.27 8.85
N VAL A 323 1.79 -16.42 9.02
CA VAL A 323 1.64 -15.12 9.68
C VAL A 323 2.22 -14.04 8.79
N VAL A 324 1.45 -12.96 8.60
CA VAL A 324 1.87 -11.76 7.86
C VAL A 324 1.89 -10.59 8.82
N VAL A 325 3.01 -9.89 8.89
CA VAL A 325 3.18 -8.70 9.75
C VAL A 325 3.60 -7.53 8.88
N ASP A 326 2.75 -6.53 8.78
CA ASP A 326 3.06 -5.24 8.18
C ASP A 326 3.50 -4.20 9.23
N LYS A 327 3.62 -2.94 8.87
CA LYS A 327 4.02 -1.86 9.80
C LYS A 327 2.97 -1.58 10.89
N ASP A 328 1.71 -1.90 10.65
CA ASP A 328 0.58 -1.52 11.49
C ASP A 328 -0.16 -2.74 12.07
N ASN A 329 -0.15 -3.89 11.36
CA ASN A 329 -0.99 -5.05 11.68
C ASN A 329 -0.20 -6.36 11.72
N THR A 330 -0.77 -7.32 12.43
CA THR A 330 -0.36 -8.73 12.40
C THR A 330 -1.57 -9.59 12.08
N THR A 331 -1.48 -10.39 11.01
CA THR A 331 -2.51 -11.32 10.56
C THR A 331 -2.06 -12.76 10.76
N ILE A 332 -2.80 -13.53 11.52
CA ILE A 332 -2.61 -14.96 11.72
C ILE A 332 -3.61 -15.71 10.83
N ILE A 333 -3.11 -16.57 9.97
CA ILE A 333 -3.89 -17.30 8.97
C ILE A 333 -3.83 -18.78 9.31
N ASN A 334 -5.00 -19.41 9.42
CA ASN A 334 -5.18 -20.83 9.69
C ASN A 334 -4.41 -21.27 10.94
N GLY A 335 -4.82 -20.72 12.09
CA GLY A 335 -4.27 -21.10 13.41
C GLY A 335 -4.55 -22.57 13.72
N SER A 336 -3.60 -23.23 14.38
CA SER A 336 -3.66 -24.67 14.70
C SER A 336 -4.45 -24.97 15.99
N GLY A 337 -5.27 -24.01 16.48
CA GLY A 337 -6.13 -24.19 17.65
C GLY A 337 -7.24 -25.20 17.41
N ASN A 338 -7.79 -25.75 18.51
CA ASN A 338 -8.92 -26.65 18.44
C ASN A 338 -10.21 -25.85 18.14
N ALA A 339 -10.97 -26.25 17.13
CA ALA A 339 -12.22 -25.59 16.73
C ALA A 339 -13.27 -25.54 17.84
N ASP A 340 -13.33 -26.56 18.72
CA ASP A 340 -14.27 -26.58 19.84
C ASP A 340 -13.88 -25.60 20.95
N ASP A 341 -12.57 -25.41 21.20
CA ASP A 341 -12.06 -24.42 22.14
C ASP A 341 -12.32 -22.99 21.62
N ILE A 342 -12.12 -22.76 20.31
CA ILE A 342 -12.42 -21.48 19.66
C ILE A 342 -13.92 -21.16 19.79
N LYS A 343 -14.81 -22.14 19.50
CA LYS A 343 -16.26 -21.97 19.66
C LYS A 343 -16.64 -21.72 21.11
N GLY A 344 -16.02 -22.43 22.06
CA GLY A 344 -16.21 -22.20 23.49
C GLY A 344 -15.86 -20.77 23.88
N ARG A 345 -14.73 -20.25 23.38
CA ARG A 345 -14.29 -18.87 23.62
C ARG A 345 -15.24 -17.84 23.01
N VAL A 346 -15.69 -18.06 21.78
CA VAL A 346 -16.71 -17.22 21.11
C VAL A 346 -17.98 -17.14 21.94
N ASN A 347 -18.48 -18.27 22.46
CA ASN A 347 -19.67 -18.31 23.30
C ASN A 347 -19.46 -17.58 24.63
N GLN A 348 -18.28 -17.70 25.24
CA GLN A 348 -17.91 -16.96 26.45
C GLN A 348 -17.94 -15.43 26.21
N ILE A 349 -17.39 -14.96 25.11
CA ILE A 349 -17.41 -13.52 24.75
C ILE A 349 -18.84 -13.06 24.52
N LYS A 350 -19.69 -13.84 23.82
CA LYS A 350 -21.11 -13.52 23.63
C LYS A 350 -21.85 -13.37 24.95
N ALA A 351 -21.65 -14.29 25.90
CA ALA A 351 -22.24 -14.18 27.23
C ALA A 351 -21.75 -12.94 28.00
N GLN A 352 -20.48 -12.54 27.85
CA GLN A 352 -19.97 -11.30 28.43
C GLN A 352 -20.64 -10.06 27.82
N ILE A 353 -20.91 -10.03 26.51
CA ILE A 353 -21.62 -8.94 25.82
C ILE A 353 -23.05 -8.77 26.38
N GLU A 354 -23.73 -9.87 26.69
CA GLU A 354 -25.08 -9.85 27.23
C GLU A 354 -25.15 -9.39 28.69
N THR A 355 -24.08 -9.64 29.46
CA THR A 355 -24.05 -9.36 30.89
C THR A 355 -23.40 -8.00 31.25
N THR A 356 -22.62 -7.42 30.34
CA THR A 356 -21.97 -6.12 30.60
C THR A 356 -22.97 -4.97 30.57
N THR A 357 -22.82 -4.03 31.50
CA THR A 357 -23.64 -2.82 31.60
C THR A 357 -22.97 -1.58 31.02
N SER A 358 -21.69 -1.70 30.65
CA SER A 358 -20.88 -0.62 30.07
C SER A 358 -20.97 -0.67 28.54
N ASP A 359 -21.47 0.39 27.91
CA ASP A 359 -21.53 0.47 26.44
C ASP A 359 -20.13 0.40 25.81
N TYR A 360 -19.13 1.02 26.46
CA TYR A 360 -17.72 0.93 26.01
C TYR A 360 -17.19 -0.50 26.04
N ASP A 361 -17.42 -1.24 27.16
CA ASP A 361 -16.96 -2.62 27.26
C ASP A 361 -17.69 -3.53 26.28
N LYS A 362 -18.98 -3.26 26.07
CA LYS A 362 -19.80 -3.96 25.08
C LYS A 362 -19.24 -3.78 23.66
N GLU A 363 -18.92 -2.56 23.26
CA GLU A 363 -18.30 -2.28 21.98
C GLU A 363 -16.97 -3.04 21.83
N LYS A 364 -16.12 -3.02 22.83
CA LYS A 364 -14.80 -3.69 22.80
C LYS A 364 -14.90 -5.22 22.82
N LEU A 365 -15.90 -5.77 23.47
CA LEU A 365 -16.20 -7.20 23.40
C LEU A 365 -16.73 -7.60 22.02
N GLN A 366 -17.54 -6.75 21.39
CA GLN A 366 -18.02 -6.96 20.02
C GLN A 366 -16.87 -6.92 19.01
N GLU A 367 -15.95 -5.97 19.10
CA GLU A 367 -14.73 -5.94 18.28
C GLU A 367 -13.93 -7.26 18.44
N ARG A 368 -13.75 -7.72 19.67
CA ARG A 368 -13.01 -8.95 19.96
C ARG A 368 -13.71 -10.18 19.41
N LEU A 369 -15.04 -10.22 19.54
CA LEU A 369 -15.88 -11.28 18.96
C LEU A 369 -15.74 -11.32 17.44
N ALA A 370 -15.83 -10.17 16.78
CA ALA A 370 -15.71 -10.07 15.33
C ALA A 370 -14.34 -10.59 14.84
N LYS A 371 -13.26 -10.22 15.54
CA LYS A 371 -11.89 -10.68 15.21
C LYS A 371 -11.71 -12.19 15.37
N LEU A 372 -12.33 -12.81 16.38
CA LEU A 372 -12.17 -14.24 16.65
C LEU A 372 -13.14 -15.10 15.86
N ALA A 373 -14.39 -14.66 15.70
CA ALA A 373 -15.46 -15.44 15.06
C ALA A 373 -15.53 -15.26 13.55
N GLY A 374 -15.00 -14.14 13.01
CA GLY A 374 -15.05 -13.82 11.59
C GLY A 374 -14.11 -14.67 10.74
N GLY A 375 -13.04 -15.20 11.32
CA GLY A 375 -11.99 -15.89 10.58
C GLY A 375 -11.25 -14.96 9.60
N VAL A 376 -10.50 -15.57 8.68
CA VAL A 376 -9.82 -14.91 7.58
C VAL A 376 -10.30 -15.51 6.26
N ALA A 377 -10.79 -14.68 5.33
CA ALA A 377 -11.02 -15.13 3.96
C ALA A 377 -9.68 -15.08 3.22
N VAL A 378 -9.25 -16.21 2.70
CA VAL A 378 -8.03 -16.33 1.90
C VAL A 378 -8.43 -16.47 0.44
N LEU A 379 -8.01 -15.53 -0.38
CA LEU A 379 -8.21 -15.54 -1.81
C LEU A 379 -6.97 -16.16 -2.46
N TYR A 380 -7.05 -17.43 -2.82
CA TYR A 380 -5.97 -18.14 -3.47
C TYR A 380 -5.97 -17.85 -4.97
N VAL A 381 -4.92 -17.21 -5.46
CA VAL A 381 -4.78 -16.83 -6.86
C VAL A 381 -4.04 -17.93 -7.62
N GLY A 382 -4.69 -18.49 -8.65
CA GLY A 382 -4.11 -19.50 -9.53
C GLY A 382 -3.75 -18.95 -10.92
N ALA A 383 -2.61 -19.39 -11.48
CA ALA A 383 -2.18 -19.08 -12.84
C ALA A 383 -1.32 -20.19 -13.43
N ALA A 384 -1.08 -20.12 -14.75
CA ALA A 384 -0.30 -21.13 -15.46
C ALA A 384 1.23 -20.91 -15.38
N SER A 385 1.67 -19.69 -15.06
CA SER A 385 3.07 -19.32 -14.92
C SER A 385 3.29 -18.41 -13.71
N GLU A 386 4.52 -18.39 -13.18
CA GLU A 386 4.90 -17.54 -12.04
C GLU A 386 4.72 -16.04 -12.36
N VAL A 387 5.06 -15.61 -13.57
CA VAL A 387 4.89 -14.21 -14.01
C VAL A 387 3.41 -13.81 -14.04
N GLU A 388 2.55 -14.68 -14.59
CA GLU A 388 1.10 -14.46 -14.60
C GLU A 388 0.51 -14.50 -13.19
N MET A 389 0.99 -15.39 -12.34
CA MET A 389 0.59 -15.50 -10.94
C MET A 389 0.83 -14.20 -10.18
N LYS A 390 2.04 -13.65 -10.31
CA LYS A 390 2.41 -12.39 -9.65
C LYS A 390 1.57 -11.22 -10.15
N GLU A 391 1.41 -11.07 -11.48
CA GLU A 391 0.57 -10.02 -12.07
C GLU A 391 -0.88 -10.11 -11.59
N LYS A 392 -1.43 -11.32 -11.58
CA LYS A 392 -2.81 -11.55 -11.15
C LYS A 392 -2.99 -11.32 -9.65
N LYS A 393 -2.00 -11.69 -8.83
CA LYS A 393 -2.00 -11.44 -7.38
C LYS A 393 -1.99 -9.94 -7.09
N ASP A 394 -1.10 -9.17 -7.73
CA ASP A 394 -1.02 -7.72 -7.56
C ASP A 394 -2.36 -7.05 -7.95
N ARG A 395 -2.96 -7.48 -9.05
CA ARG A 395 -4.26 -6.98 -9.52
C ARG A 395 -5.42 -7.32 -8.57
N VAL A 396 -5.39 -8.49 -7.93
CA VAL A 396 -6.37 -8.88 -6.91
C VAL A 396 -6.18 -8.06 -5.63
N ASP A 397 -4.94 -7.81 -5.21
CA ASP A 397 -4.63 -6.96 -4.07
C ASP A 397 -5.15 -5.53 -4.29
N ASP A 398 -4.88 -4.92 -5.45
CA ASP A 398 -5.38 -3.59 -5.81
C ASP A 398 -6.91 -3.54 -5.77
N ALA A 399 -7.57 -4.55 -6.35
CA ALA A 399 -9.02 -4.64 -6.37
C ALA A 399 -9.62 -4.79 -4.96
N LEU A 400 -8.95 -5.53 -4.08
CA LEU A 400 -9.37 -5.68 -2.68
C LEU A 400 -9.25 -4.35 -1.92
N HIS A 401 -8.14 -3.63 -2.09
CA HIS A 401 -7.93 -2.31 -1.48
C HIS A 401 -8.94 -1.28 -1.97
N ALA A 402 -9.18 -1.21 -3.29
CA ALA A 402 -10.21 -0.35 -3.87
C ALA A 402 -11.61 -0.65 -3.34
N THR A 403 -11.93 -1.93 -3.18
CA THR A 403 -13.23 -2.36 -2.65
C THR A 403 -13.39 -1.95 -1.18
N ARG A 404 -12.35 -2.08 -0.34
CA ARG A 404 -12.36 -1.57 1.04
C ARG A 404 -12.54 -0.05 1.07
N ALA A 405 -11.80 0.68 0.24
CA ALA A 405 -11.94 2.13 0.12
C ALA A 405 -13.35 2.57 -0.28
N ALA A 406 -14.02 1.80 -1.16
CA ALA A 406 -15.41 2.04 -1.55
C ALA A 406 -16.41 1.77 -0.42
N VAL A 407 -16.18 0.75 0.39
CA VAL A 407 -17.03 0.47 1.57
C VAL A 407 -16.87 1.57 2.62
N GLU A 408 -15.67 2.12 2.80
CA GLU A 408 -15.38 3.17 3.78
C GLU A 408 -15.99 4.53 3.41
N GLU A 409 -15.73 5.03 2.18
CA GLU A 409 -16.11 6.40 1.78
C GLU A 409 -17.13 6.45 0.64
N GLY A 410 -17.64 5.30 0.19
CA GLY A 410 -18.57 5.22 -0.93
C GLY A 410 -17.90 5.29 -2.30
N ILE A 411 -18.72 5.44 -3.33
CA ILE A 411 -18.33 5.44 -4.74
C ILE A 411 -18.81 6.70 -5.46
N VAL A 412 -18.09 7.06 -6.50
CA VAL A 412 -18.44 8.13 -7.46
C VAL A 412 -18.41 7.58 -8.89
N ALA A 413 -18.92 8.36 -9.86
CA ALA A 413 -18.78 8.02 -11.26
C ALA A 413 -17.29 7.94 -11.65
N GLY A 414 -16.89 6.82 -12.23
CA GLY A 414 -15.50 6.53 -12.58
C GLY A 414 -15.02 7.23 -13.85
N GLY A 415 -13.87 6.80 -14.35
CA GLY A 415 -13.30 7.32 -15.59
C GLY A 415 -12.92 8.80 -15.57
N GLY A 416 -12.72 9.38 -14.40
CA GLY A 416 -12.42 10.81 -14.20
C GLY A 416 -13.64 11.73 -14.25
N VAL A 417 -14.86 11.21 -14.41
CA VAL A 417 -16.09 12.01 -14.53
C VAL A 417 -16.38 12.75 -13.23
N ALA A 418 -16.17 12.13 -12.06
CA ALA A 418 -16.36 12.80 -10.78
C ALA A 418 -15.52 14.09 -10.64
N PHE A 419 -14.29 14.09 -11.14
CA PHE A 419 -13.46 15.30 -11.19
C PHE A 419 -14.04 16.36 -12.15
N ILE A 420 -14.57 15.95 -13.32
CA ILE A 420 -15.20 16.89 -14.24
C ILE A 420 -16.43 17.55 -13.61
N ARG A 421 -17.26 16.80 -12.87
CA ARG A 421 -18.40 17.35 -12.11
C ARG A 421 -17.94 18.29 -10.99
N ALA A 422 -16.83 17.98 -10.33
CA ALA A 422 -16.28 18.81 -9.27
C ALA A 422 -15.77 20.17 -9.77
N ILE A 423 -15.57 20.38 -11.09
CA ILE A 423 -15.20 21.68 -11.67
C ILE A 423 -16.22 22.76 -11.28
N GLU A 424 -17.50 22.42 -11.13
CA GLU A 424 -18.53 23.38 -10.73
C GLU A 424 -18.25 24.03 -9.38
N SER A 425 -17.65 23.31 -8.43
CA SER A 425 -17.29 23.83 -7.11
C SER A 425 -16.20 24.91 -7.18
N LEU A 426 -15.47 24.98 -8.28
CA LEU A 426 -14.44 25.98 -8.53
C LEU A 426 -14.98 27.22 -9.27
N ASN A 427 -16.22 27.16 -9.81
CA ASN A 427 -16.84 28.28 -10.49
C ASN A 427 -17.19 29.36 -9.46
N GLY A 428 -16.62 30.56 -9.64
CA GLY A 428 -16.82 31.67 -8.71
C GLY A 428 -15.91 31.66 -7.49
N LEU A 429 -15.12 30.61 -7.27
CA LEU A 429 -14.09 30.59 -6.22
C LEU A 429 -12.97 31.57 -6.60
N LYS A 430 -12.67 32.51 -5.72
CA LYS A 430 -11.65 33.54 -5.95
C LYS A 430 -10.55 33.46 -4.88
N GLY A 431 -9.34 33.75 -5.30
CA GLY A 431 -8.21 33.96 -4.41
C GLY A 431 -8.26 35.35 -3.75
N ALA A 432 -7.39 35.57 -2.78
CA ALA A 432 -7.17 36.87 -2.18
C ALA A 432 -6.46 37.85 -3.13
N ASN A 433 -5.75 37.31 -4.12
CA ASN A 433 -5.06 38.05 -5.19
C ASN A 433 -5.12 37.25 -6.52
N GLU A 434 -4.50 37.80 -7.58
CA GLU A 434 -4.50 37.20 -8.92
C GLU A 434 -3.73 35.88 -8.97
N ASP A 435 -2.60 35.78 -8.26
CA ASP A 435 -1.78 34.57 -8.23
C ASP A 435 -2.48 33.43 -7.49
N GLU A 436 -3.16 33.71 -6.38
CA GLU A 436 -4.01 32.73 -5.70
C GLU A 436 -5.16 32.27 -6.60
N THR A 437 -5.78 33.18 -7.33
CA THR A 437 -6.82 32.85 -8.32
C THR A 437 -6.24 31.97 -9.44
N THR A 438 -5.04 32.26 -9.90
CA THR A 438 -4.31 31.42 -10.89
C THR A 438 -4.05 30.00 -10.35
N GLY A 439 -3.70 29.87 -9.06
CA GLY A 439 -3.59 28.58 -8.39
C GLY A 439 -4.87 27.75 -8.48
N ILE A 440 -6.03 28.40 -8.28
CA ILE A 440 -7.34 27.75 -8.46
C ILE A 440 -7.55 27.29 -9.91
N GLN A 441 -7.18 28.10 -10.90
CA GLN A 441 -7.32 27.72 -12.30
C GLN A 441 -6.39 26.57 -12.70
N ILE A 442 -5.20 26.47 -12.09
CA ILE A 442 -4.28 25.34 -12.29
C ILE A 442 -4.97 24.04 -11.91
N VAL A 443 -5.58 23.96 -10.71
CA VAL A 443 -6.30 22.75 -10.28
C VAL A 443 -7.50 22.48 -11.18
N LYS A 444 -8.28 23.52 -11.52
CA LYS A 444 -9.44 23.40 -12.42
C LYS A 444 -9.06 22.75 -13.76
N ARG A 445 -7.89 23.07 -14.29
CA ARG A 445 -7.38 22.47 -15.53
C ARG A 445 -6.82 21.06 -15.29
N ALA A 446 -6.11 20.86 -14.18
CA ALA A 446 -5.43 19.61 -13.89
C ALA A 446 -6.41 18.45 -13.64
N ILE A 447 -7.57 18.69 -13.02
CA ILE A 447 -8.56 17.65 -12.76
C ILE A 447 -9.28 17.13 -14.02
N GLU A 448 -9.05 17.71 -15.19
CA GLU A 448 -9.48 17.16 -16.48
C GLU A 448 -8.53 16.06 -16.99
N GLU A 449 -7.26 16.06 -16.54
CA GLU A 449 -6.22 15.21 -17.14
C GLU A 449 -6.46 13.71 -16.94
N PRO A 450 -7.02 13.19 -15.86
CA PRO A 450 -7.32 11.76 -15.76
C PRO A 450 -8.23 11.28 -16.90
N LEU A 451 -9.33 11.99 -17.20
CA LEU A 451 -10.20 11.63 -18.30
C LEU A 451 -9.50 11.80 -19.65
N ARG A 452 -8.71 12.88 -19.84
CA ARG A 452 -7.92 13.08 -21.06
C ARG A 452 -6.95 11.94 -21.31
N GLN A 453 -6.24 11.52 -20.28
CA GLN A 453 -5.26 10.43 -20.38
C GLN A 453 -5.93 9.09 -20.70
N ILE A 454 -7.10 8.79 -20.09
CA ILE A 454 -7.88 7.59 -20.43
C ILE A 454 -8.26 7.61 -21.92
N CYS A 455 -8.69 8.76 -22.45
CA CYS A 455 -9.02 8.91 -23.86
C CYS A 455 -7.79 8.77 -24.76
N GLU A 456 -6.66 9.39 -24.39
CA GLU A 456 -5.40 9.28 -25.13
C GLU A 456 -4.93 7.82 -25.24
N ASN A 457 -4.98 7.08 -24.12
CA ASN A 457 -4.66 5.66 -24.11
C ASN A 457 -5.65 4.82 -24.96
N ALA A 458 -6.86 5.32 -25.15
CA ALA A 458 -7.85 4.71 -26.03
C ALA A 458 -7.71 5.12 -27.51
N GLY A 459 -6.79 6.06 -27.82
CA GLY A 459 -6.60 6.58 -29.18
C GLY A 459 -7.66 7.62 -29.60
N ILE A 460 -8.26 8.31 -28.63
CA ILE A 460 -9.36 9.27 -28.85
C ILE A 460 -8.95 10.64 -28.36
N GLU A 461 -9.42 11.69 -29.06
CA GLU A 461 -9.15 13.08 -28.70
C GLU A 461 -9.84 13.47 -27.40
N GLY A 462 -9.06 13.56 -26.30
CA GLY A 462 -9.57 13.82 -24.96
C GLY A 462 -10.29 15.16 -24.80
N SER A 463 -9.92 16.18 -25.58
CA SER A 463 -10.53 17.51 -25.51
C SER A 463 -12.01 17.49 -25.89
N ILE A 464 -12.36 16.72 -26.93
CA ILE A 464 -13.74 16.55 -27.40
C ILE A 464 -14.55 15.80 -26.33
N VAL A 465 -13.99 14.74 -25.79
CA VAL A 465 -14.66 13.92 -24.75
C VAL A 465 -14.93 14.75 -23.50
N VAL A 466 -13.92 15.46 -22.99
CA VAL A 466 -14.08 16.33 -21.81
C VAL A 466 -15.18 17.37 -22.04
N GLN A 467 -15.23 18.02 -23.22
CA GLN A 467 -16.27 19.00 -23.52
C GLN A 467 -17.65 18.34 -23.47
N LYS A 468 -17.81 17.19 -24.12
CA LYS A 468 -19.08 16.45 -24.17
C LYS A 468 -19.53 15.96 -22.79
N VAL A 469 -18.60 15.54 -21.95
CA VAL A 469 -18.89 15.15 -20.57
C VAL A 469 -19.30 16.37 -19.73
N LYS A 470 -18.68 17.55 -19.91
CA LYS A 470 -19.08 18.79 -19.25
C LYS A 470 -20.52 19.24 -19.59
N GLU A 471 -20.96 18.98 -20.81
CA GLU A 471 -22.34 19.28 -21.27
C GLU A 471 -23.37 18.32 -20.65
N GLY A 472 -22.94 17.13 -20.24
CA GLY A 472 -23.79 16.14 -19.59
C GLY A 472 -24.02 16.45 -18.10
N GLN A 473 -24.97 15.73 -17.50
CA GLN A 473 -25.36 15.88 -16.09
C GLN A 473 -25.15 14.61 -15.29
N ALA A 474 -25.08 14.71 -13.98
CA ALA A 474 -24.93 13.62 -13.03
C ALA A 474 -23.80 12.65 -13.44
N ASP A 475 -24.09 11.36 -13.52
CA ASP A 475 -23.12 10.29 -13.80
C ASP A 475 -22.90 10.03 -15.31
N TYR A 476 -23.42 10.90 -16.18
CA TYR A 476 -23.20 10.80 -17.62
C TYR A 476 -21.74 11.02 -17.96
N GLY A 477 -21.11 10.05 -18.63
CA GLY A 477 -19.71 10.10 -18.97
C GLY A 477 -19.35 9.22 -20.16
N TYR A 478 -18.06 9.16 -20.46
CA TYR A 478 -17.52 8.36 -21.54
C TYR A 478 -16.95 7.04 -21.03
N ASN A 479 -17.51 5.92 -21.49
CA ASN A 479 -17.00 4.59 -21.23
C ASN A 479 -15.95 4.23 -22.30
N ALA A 480 -14.67 4.33 -21.96
CA ALA A 480 -13.57 4.07 -22.88
C ALA A 480 -13.44 2.58 -23.27
N ARG A 481 -14.08 1.65 -22.55
CA ARG A 481 -14.11 0.22 -22.88
C ARG A 481 -15.02 -0.05 -24.08
N THR A 482 -16.22 0.54 -24.05
CA THR A 482 -17.29 0.31 -25.05
C THR A 482 -17.35 1.39 -26.13
N ASP A 483 -16.54 2.46 -25.99
CA ASP A 483 -16.55 3.65 -26.86
C ASP A 483 -17.94 4.29 -26.92
N SER A 484 -18.59 4.46 -25.77
CA SER A 484 -19.95 4.98 -25.69
C SER A 484 -20.11 6.01 -24.57
N TYR A 485 -21.12 6.87 -24.71
CA TYR A 485 -21.52 7.83 -23.69
C TYR A 485 -22.78 7.31 -22.98
N GLU A 486 -22.69 7.13 -21.66
CA GLU A 486 -23.75 6.53 -20.88
C GLU A 486 -23.71 6.98 -19.42
N ASN A 487 -24.67 6.52 -18.60
CA ASN A 487 -24.59 6.65 -17.15
C ASN A 487 -23.55 5.66 -16.62
N LEU A 488 -22.43 6.17 -16.12
CA LEU A 488 -21.28 5.35 -15.74
C LEU A 488 -21.54 4.52 -14.48
N ILE A 489 -22.27 5.08 -13.49
CA ILE A 489 -22.65 4.30 -12.30
C ILE A 489 -23.56 3.13 -12.67
N GLY A 490 -24.53 3.38 -13.52
CA GLY A 490 -25.42 2.32 -14.05
C GLY A 490 -24.69 1.28 -14.89
N ALA A 491 -23.66 1.68 -15.62
CA ALA A 491 -22.80 0.81 -16.43
C ALA A 491 -21.72 0.07 -15.58
N GLY A 492 -21.64 0.34 -14.26
CA GLY A 492 -20.64 -0.24 -13.38
C GLY A 492 -19.25 0.39 -13.48
N VAL A 493 -19.09 1.51 -14.19
CA VAL A 493 -17.83 2.28 -14.27
C VAL A 493 -17.79 3.25 -13.10
N ILE A 494 -17.20 2.80 -12.00
CA ILE A 494 -17.24 3.49 -10.70
C ILE A 494 -15.84 3.52 -10.09
N ASP A 495 -15.54 4.61 -9.36
CA ASP A 495 -14.29 4.76 -8.61
C ASP A 495 -14.61 4.93 -7.12
N PRO A 496 -13.79 4.39 -6.19
CA PRO A 496 -13.91 4.70 -4.77
C PRO A 496 -13.65 6.18 -4.52
N THR A 497 -14.52 6.82 -3.73
CA THR A 497 -14.38 8.25 -3.39
C THR A 497 -13.05 8.53 -2.69
N LYS A 498 -12.64 7.65 -1.76
CA LYS A 498 -11.36 7.72 -1.05
C LYS A 498 -10.18 7.74 -2.00
N VAL A 499 -10.18 6.87 -3.02
CA VAL A 499 -9.11 6.79 -4.04
C VAL A 499 -8.98 8.11 -4.79
N SER A 500 -10.10 8.64 -5.32
CA SER A 500 -10.08 9.91 -6.07
C SER A 500 -9.63 11.08 -5.20
N ARG A 501 -10.12 11.15 -3.94
CA ARG A 501 -9.76 12.20 -2.98
C ARG A 501 -8.28 12.17 -2.64
N VAL A 502 -7.76 11.03 -2.20
CA VAL A 502 -6.37 10.85 -1.79
C VAL A 502 -5.40 11.10 -2.95
N ALA A 503 -5.76 10.66 -4.16
CA ALA A 503 -4.96 10.93 -5.36
C ALA A 503 -4.79 12.43 -5.61
N LEU A 504 -5.85 13.22 -5.49
CA LEU A 504 -5.78 14.68 -5.67
C LEU A 504 -5.01 15.36 -4.53
N GLU A 505 -5.25 14.99 -3.29
CA GLU A 505 -4.59 15.57 -2.11
C GLU A 505 -3.07 15.35 -2.16
N ASN A 506 -2.62 14.11 -2.43
CA ASN A 506 -1.20 13.79 -2.52
C ASN A 506 -0.54 14.45 -3.73
N ALA A 507 -1.21 14.46 -4.89
CA ALA A 507 -0.71 15.13 -6.09
C ALA A 507 -0.49 16.63 -5.85
N ALA A 508 -1.47 17.31 -5.26
CA ALA A 508 -1.40 18.74 -4.99
C ALA A 508 -0.35 19.08 -3.93
N SER A 509 -0.22 18.26 -2.89
CA SER A 509 0.78 18.44 -1.83
C SER A 509 2.20 18.46 -2.40
N ILE A 510 2.57 17.43 -3.16
CA ILE A 510 3.91 17.32 -3.74
C ILE A 510 4.13 18.36 -4.85
N ALA A 511 3.12 18.59 -5.71
CA ALA A 511 3.21 19.62 -6.74
C ALA A 511 3.45 21.00 -6.13
N SER A 512 2.76 21.35 -5.05
CA SER A 512 2.95 22.61 -4.34
C SER A 512 4.37 22.77 -3.77
N MET A 513 4.96 21.69 -3.26
CA MET A 513 6.35 21.71 -2.80
C MET A 513 7.32 21.95 -3.95
N LEU A 514 7.13 21.28 -5.09
CA LEU A 514 7.96 21.49 -6.28
C LEU A 514 7.84 22.93 -6.82
N LEU A 515 6.64 23.51 -6.84
CA LEU A 515 6.41 24.88 -7.30
C LEU A 515 7.06 25.93 -6.41
N THR A 516 7.14 25.68 -5.12
CA THR A 516 7.77 26.61 -4.13
C THR A 516 9.27 26.37 -3.98
N THR A 517 9.85 25.39 -4.67
CA THR A 517 11.30 25.12 -4.65
C THR A 517 12.04 26.08 -5.55
N GLU A 518 13.08 26.74 -5.02
CA GLU A 518 13.95 27.69 -5.72
C GLU A 518 15.38 27.18 -5.89
N CYS A 519 15.83 26.32 -4.98
CA CYS A 519 17.19 25.79 -4.96
C CYS A 519 17.17 24.28 -4.74
N VAL A 520 18.05 23.57 -5.43
CA VAL A 520 18.27 22.13 -5.28
C VAL A 520 19.73 21.84 -4.98
N LEU A 521 19.97 21.00 -3.98
CA LEU A 521 21.28 20.53 -3.56
C LEU A 521 21.38 19.03 -3.87
N ALA A 522 22.22 18.65 -4.81
CA ALA A 522 22.49 17.26 -5.18
C ALA A 522 23.94 16.88 -4.89
N ASP A 523 24.23 15.62 -4.69
CA ASP A 523 25.61 15.13 -4.69
C ASP A 523 26.18 15.23 -6.10
N GLU A 524 27.43 15.69 -6.23
CA GLU A 524 28.13 15.61 -7.51
C GLU A 524 28.30 14.14 -7.90
N PRO A 525 27.95 13.77 -9.16
CA PRO A 525 28.25 12.43 -9.65
C PRO A 525 29.74 12.15 -9.49
N GLU A 526 30.11 11.03 -8.90
CA GLU A 526 31.50 10.58 -8.94
C GLU A 526 31.88 10.36 -10.41
N GLU A 527 32.83 11.15 -10.91
CA GLU A 527 33.46 10.83 -12.18
C GLU A 527 34.07 9.44 -12.07
N ASP A 528 33.55 8.52 -12.88
CA ASP A 528 34.15 7.20 -13.06
C ASP A 528 35.57 7.41 -13.57
N LYS A 529 36.50 7.55 -12.65
CA LYS A 529 37.94 7.58 -12.97
C LYS A 529 38.28 6.21 -13.49
N GLY A 530 38.05 6.06 -14.80
CA GLY A 530 38.36 4.88 -15.57
C GLY A 530 39.71 4.34 -15.12
N GLY A 531 39.69 3.09 -14.66
CA GLY A 531 40.84 2.45 -14.07
C GLY A 531 42.11 2.65 -14.90
N HIS A 532 43.02 3.44 -14.37
CA HIS A 532 44.39 3.33 -14.78
C HIS A 532 44.83 1.91 -14.46
N GLY A 533 44.97 1.13 -15.52
CA GLY A 533 45.57 -0.19 -15.45
C GLY A 533 46.89 -0.10 -14.67
N ALA A 534 46.89 -0.66 -13.49
CA ALA A 534 48.13 -0.94 -12.78
C ALA A 534 48.92 -1.90 -13.67
N GLY A 535 49.89 -1.34 -14.39
CA GLY A 535 50.89 -2.09 -15.15
C GLY A 535 51.54 -3.08 -14.18
N MET A 536 51.38 -4.37 -14.46
CA MET A 536 52.18 -5.40 -13.82
C MET A 536 53.66 -5.07 -13.99
N PRO A 537 54.47 -5.05 -12.93
CA PRO A 537 55.90 -5.00 -13.08
C PRO A 537 56.37 -6.29 -13.78
N SER A 538 56.92 -6.13 -14.97
CA SER A 538 57.61 -7.18 -15.70
C SER A 538 58.77 -7.70 -14.82
N MET A 539 58.64 -8.92 -14.30
CA MET A 539 59.76 -9.66 -13.75
C MET A 539 60.61 -10.15 -14.91
N GLY A 540 61.62 -9.34 -15.25
CA GLY A 540 62.72 -9.70 -16.15
C GLY A 540 63.50 -10.88 -15.57
N GLY A 541 63.62 -11.94 -16.38
CA GLY A 541 64.38 -13.12 -16.07
C GLY A 541 65.88 -12.82 -15.88
N GLY A 542 66.47 -13.51 -14.91
CA GLY A 542 67.91 -13.67 -14.71
C GLY A 542 68.21 -15.14 -14.55
N MET A 543 68.52 -15.78 -15.67
CA MET A 543 69.11 -17.13 -15.72
C MET A 543 70.62 -16.96 -15.54
N GLY A 544 71.19 -17.62 -14.59
CA GLY A 544 72.63 -17.85 -14.39
C GLY A 544 72.73 -19.00 -13.37
N GLY A 545 73.05 -20.06 -13.69
CA GLY A 545 74.06 -21.00 -14.12
C GLY A 545 74.98 -21.37 -12.96
N MET A 546 75.08 -22.64 -12.76
CA MET A 546 76.23 -23.46 -12.38
C MET A 546 75.96 -24.47 -11.25
N MET A 547 76.21 -25.68 -11.72
CA MET A 547 76.65 -26.95 -11.12
C MET A 547 75.65 -27.76 -10.35
#